data_b045839f4a3435cb1a9ba0e9c318fbce
#
_entry.id   b045839f4a3435cb1a9ba0e9c318fbce
#
_cell.length_a   1.000
_cell.length_b   1.000
_cell.length_c   1.000
_cell.angle_alpha   90.00
_cell.angle_beta   90.00
_cell.angle_gamma   90.00
#
_symmetry.space_group_name_H-M   'P 1'
#
loop_
_entity.id
_entity.type
_entity.pdbx_description
1 polymer ?
#
loop_
_entity_poly.entity_id
_entity_poly.type
_entity_poly.pdbx_seq_one_letter_code
_entity_poly.pdbx_strand_id
1 'polypeptide(L)'
;MNQIFSHPLTDTAIQRRAQVFTILEEICQELEWTQTQFEKARTSYEAVADWLSGSSDPMLASLNVYLHGSGALGTSIKPIGRDEFDVDLISFILGLGPEIAPARLKAAIGKRLREHAYYASILEEKKRCWRLNYAGDFHLDISPTIANPICMNGGELVPDRKLRDWHATNPRAYRALFDERAALVPRMTQSIIAAQRDAATTEPFPVRQSVKGILRRTVQLLKRHRDLEFLHVQEEIAPISIIITTLAMRSYEMCVRRHVFADELQVLIDTIRLMPVFIERPLVNGRQIYAVWNETTEGENFAERWNEEPARVEAFHKWHGKALADFESLRDLVGLDAIVGSMKDSLGDKLVARTMNRRMDALNEGRKTGALVLGAGVGLTTQKSAASTPVPKNEFFGD
;
A
#
# COMPACT_ATOMS: atom_id res chain seq x y z
N MET A 1 -32.80 -12.03 13.12
CA MET A 1 -31.91 -12.87 12.29
C MET A 1 -32.46 -12.92 10.88
N ASN A 2 -32.13 -11.95 10.06
CA ASN A 2 -32.49 -12.01 8.63
C ASN A 2 -31.31 -12.66 7.91
N GLN A 3 -31.46 -13.93 7.55
CA GLN A 3 -30.64 -14.56 6.53
C GLN A 3 -30.96 -13.85 5.21
N ILE A 4 -30.05 -13.00 4.76
CA ILE A 4 -30.05 -12.53 3.38
C ILE A 4 -29.65 -13.76 2.56
N PHE A 5 -30.62 -14.41 1.95
CA PHE A 5 -30.40 -15.45 0.94
C PHE A 5 -29.72 -14.76 -0.26
N SER A 6 -28.38 -14.73 -0.26
CA SER A 6 -27.66 -14.42 -1.48
C SER A 6 -27.90 -15.56 -2.46
N HIS A 7 -28.63 -15.29 -3.57
CA HIS A 7 -28.66 -16.22 -4.66
C HIS A 7 -27.24 -16.60 -5.09
N PRO A 8 -26.99 -17.91 -5.36
CA PRO A 8 -25.68 -18.30 -5.88
C PRO A 8 -25.38 -17.47 -7.14
N LEU A 9 -24.19 -16.87 -7.18
CA LEU A 9 -23.76 -16.13 -8.36
C LEU A 9 -23.70 -17.08 -9.55
N THR A 10 -24.14 -16.58 -10.71
CA THR A 10 -23.94 -17.33 -11.96
C THR A 10 -22.46 -17.38 -12.30
N ASP A 11 -22.00 -18.42 -12.99
CA ASP A 11 -20.61 -18.56 -13.44
C ASP A 11 -20.11 -17.30 -14.20
N THR A 12 -21.00 -16.72 -15.02
CA THR A 12 -20.72 -15.47 -15.76
C THR A 12 -20.47 -14.27 -14.81
N ALA A 13 -21.19 -14.17 -13.69
CA ALA A 13 -20.98 -13.07 -12.73
C ALA A 13 -19.66 -13.23 -11.97
N ILE A 14 -19.31 -14.46 -11.59
CA ILE A 14 -18.03 -14.76 -10.94
C ILE A 14 -16.87 -14.43 -11.89
N GLN A 15 -16.95 -14.86 -13.14
CA GLN A 15 -15.95 -14.62 -14.17
C GLN A 15 -15.74 -13.11 -14.41
N ARG A 16 -16.82 -12.34 -14.48
CA ARG A 16 -16.77 -10.89 -14.65
C ARG A 16 -16.07 -10.22 -13.46
N ARG A 17 -16.39 -10.60 -12.23
CA ARG A 17 -15.75 -10.04 -11.03
C ARG A 17 -14.28 -10.38 -10.93
N ALA A 18 -13.88 -11.58 -11.31
CA ALA A 18 -12.48 -11.96 -11.42
C ALA A 18 -11.76 -11.09 -12.46
N GLN A 19 -12.39 -10.79 -13.60
CA GLN A 19 -11.84 -9.88 -14.60
C GLN A 19 -11.69 -8.45 -14.05
N VAL A 20 -12.69 -7.92 -13.33
CA VAL A 20 -12.62 -6.62 -12.65
C VAL A 20 -11.43 -6.60 -11.69
N PHE A 21 -11.27 -7.62 -10.86
CA PHE A 21 -10.17 -7.69 -9.91
C PHE A 21 -8.80 -7.76 -10.61
N THR A 22 -8.70 -8.50 -11.71
CA THR A 22 -7.49 -8.55 -12.54
C THR A 22 -7.10 -7.15 -13.06
N ILE A 23 -8.07 -6.37 -13.55
CA ILE A 23 -7.79 -4.99 -14.00
C ILE A 23 -7.34 -4.11 -12.83
N LEU A 24 -7.95 -4.24 -11.64
CA LEU A 24 -7.51 -3.53 -10.44
C LEU A 24 -6.07 -3.90 -10.03
N GLU A 25 -5.69 -5.17 -10.16
CA GLU A 25 -4.30 -5.60 -9.96
C GLU A 25 -3.33 -4.96 -10.97
N GLU A 26 -3.68 -4.95 -12.25
CA GLU A 26 -2.90 -4.32 -13.30
C GLU A 26 -2.75 -2.80 -13.04
N ILE A 27 -3.80 -2.12 -12.56
CA ILE A 27 -3.75 -0.72 -12.12
C ILE A 27 -2.77 -0.55 -10.97
N CYS A 28 -2.80 -1.44 -9.97
CA CYS A 28 -1.84 -1.40 -8.86
C CYS A 28 -0.39 -1.59 -9.33
N GLN A 29 -0.15 -2.46 -10.31
CA GLN A 29 1.18 -2.64 -10.90
C GLN A 29 1.69 -1.38 -11.60
N GLU A 30 0.81 -0.62 -12.28
CA GLU A 30 1.16 0.69 -12.86
C GLU A 30 1.46 1.78 -11.80
N LEU A 31 0.90 1.63 -10.60
CA LEU A 31 1.18 2.50 -9.45
C LEU A 31 2.52 2.20 -8.78
N GLU A 32 3.14 1.06 -9.05
CA GLU A 32 4.39 0.65 -8.43
C GLU A 32 5.61 1.28 -9.10
N TRP A 33 6.71 1.22 -8.38
CA TRP A 33 8.01 1.60 -8.91
C TRP A 33 8.39 0.69 -10.07
N THR A 34 8.99 1.28 -11.09
CA THR A 34 9.67 0.47 -12.10
C THR A 34 10.89 -0.22 -11.49
N GLN A 35 11.37 -1.28 -12.14
CA GLN A 35 12.59 -1.97 -11.69
C GLN A 35 13.78 -1.00 -11.56
N THR A 36 13.93 -0.11 -12.54
CA THR A 36 15.01 0.90 -12.54
C THR A 36 14.87 1.87 -11.36
N GLN A 37 13.65 2.36 -11.07
CA GLN A 37 13.41 3.24 -9.93
C GLN A 37 13.70 2.54 -8.60
N PHE A 38 13.27 1.28 -8.48
CA PHE A 38 13.53 0.46 -7.29
C PHE A 38 15.04 0.26 -7.07
N GLU A 39 15.79 -0.08 -8.11
CA GLU A 39 17.24 -0.27 -8.03
C GLU A 39 17.98 1.00 -7.67
N LYS A 40 17.60 2.14 -8.25
CA LYS A 40 18.16 3.45 -7.87
C LYS A 40 17.90 3.77 -6.40
N ALA A 41 16.65 3.61 -5.94
CA ALA A 41 16.29 3.87 -4.54
C ALA A 41 17.07 2.95 -3.59
N ARG A 42 17.20 1.66 -3.94
CA ARG A 42 17.97 0.69 -3.17
C ARG A 42 19.44 1.08 -3.07
N THR A 43 20.09 1.37 -4.20
CA THR A 43 21.51 1.77 -4.22
C THR A 43 21.75 3.04 -3.41
N SER A 44 20.85 4.02 -3.54
CA SER A 44 20.96 5.26 -2.76
C SER A 44 20.72 5.02 -1.27
N TYR A 45 19.77 4.15 -0.91
CA TYR A 45 19.55 3.71 0.47
C TYR A 45 20.82 3.07 1.06
N GLU A 46 21.41 2.09 0.36
CA GLU A 46 22.61 1.38 0.79
C GLU A 46 23.78 2.37 0.99
N ALA A 47 24.01 3.27 0.03
CA ALA A 47 25.06 4.28 0.13
C ALA A 47 24.88 5.26 1.30
N VAL A 48 23.64 5.70 1.57
CA VAL A 48 23.35 6.58 2.72
C VAL A 48 23.49 5.82 4.04
N ALA A 49 23.05 4.57 4.10
CA ALA A 49 23.18 3.72 5.28
C ALA A 49 24.68 3.49 5.63
N ASP A 50 25.50 3.17 4.63
CA ASP A 50 26.95 2.99 4.79
C ASP A 50 27.63 4.28 5.23
N TRP A 51 27.28 5.43 4.62
CA TRP A 51 27.82 6.73 5.01
C TRP A 51 27.50 7.08 6.46
N LEU A 52 26.25 6.89 6.88
CA LEU A 52 25.82 7.19 8.25
C LEU A 52 26.47 6.25 9.26
N SER A 53 26.55 4.96 8.97
CA SER A 53 27.15 3.94 9.85
C SER A 53 28.65 4.12 10.00
N GLY A 54 29.33 4.65 8.99
CA GLY A 54 30.76 4.96 9.01
C GLY A 54 31.11 6.26 9.76
N SER A 55 30.21 6.78 10.60
CA SER A 55 30.47 8.00 11.39
C SER A 55 31.49 7.75 12.51
N SER A 56 32.39 8.69 12.70
CA SER A 56 33.28 8.73 13.86
C SER A 56 32.67 9.41 15.10
N ASP A 57 31.47 9.96 14.98
CA ASP A 57 30.73 10.55 16.10
C ASP A 57 30.27 9.45 17.08
N PRO A 58 30.72 9.49 18.36
CA PRO A 58 30.33 8.48 19.35
C PRO A 58 28.81 8.34 19.52
N MET A 59 28.06 9.41 19.25
CA MET A 59 26.58 9.37 19.31
C MET A 59 25.98 8.50 18.21
N LEU A 60 26.68 8.31 17.09
CA LEU A 60 26.24 7.52 15.94
C LEU A 60 26.95 6.15 15.86
N ALA A 61 27.75 5.77 16.84
CA ALA A 61 28.58 4.57 16.81
C ALA A 61 27.80 3.25 16.64
N SER A 62 26.55 3.19 17.15
CA SER A 62 25.69 2.01 17.07
C SER A 62 24.47 2.26 16.19
N LEU A 63 24.64 3.08 15.16
CA LEU A 63 23.56 3.43 14.24
C LEU A 63 23.24 2.26 13.32
N ASN A 64 21.95 1.93 13.22
CA ASN A 64 21.40 0.96 12.30
C ASN A 64 20.34 1.64 11.43
N VAL A 65 20.49 1.57 10.12
CA VAL A 65 19.54 2.15 9.17
C VAL A 65 18.66 1.05 8.58
N TYR A 66 17.37 1.28 8.53
CA TYR A 66 16.46 0.34 7.90
C TYR A 66 15.27 1.03 7.22
N LEU A 67 14.71 0.36 6.21
CA LEU A 67 13.57 0.82 5.44
C LEU A 67 12.29 0.78 6.28
N HIS A 68 11.47 1.84 6.18
CA HIS A 68 10.22 2.02 6.88
C HIS A 68 9.09 2.45 5.93
N GLY A 69 7.91 2.72 6.48
CA GLY A 69 6.78 3.29 5.75
C GLY A 69 6.24 2.41 4.63
N SER A 70 5.70 3.03 3.61
CA SER A 70 5.01 2.32 2.51
C SER A 70 5.95 1.44 1.69
N GLY A 71 7.24 1.81 1.58
CA GLY A 71 8.26 1.01 0.92
C GLY A 71 8.47 -0.34 1.60
N ALA A 72 8.60 -0.33 2.94
CA ALA A 72 8.79 -1.54 3.73
C ALA A 72 7.56 -2.46 3.72
N LEU A 73 6.35 -1.90 3.65
CA LEU A 73 5.08 -2.65 3.62
C LEU A 73 4.70 -3.15 2.21
N GLY A 74 5.41 -2.71 1.17
CA GLY A 74 5.06 -3.03 -0.22
C GLY A 74 3.76 -2.35 -0.70
N THR A 75 3.39 -1.23 -0.09
CA THR A 75 2.16 -0.47 -0.38
C THR A 75 2.42 0.90 -0.98
N SER A 76 3.63 1.14 -1.48
CA SER A 76 3.97 2.38 -2.18
C SER A 76 3.15 2.54 -3.46
N ILE A 77 2.79 3.79 -3.75
CA ILE A 77 2.11 4.18 -4.99
C ILE A 77 2.75 5.44 -5.56
N LYS A 78 2.70 5.60 -6.87
CA LYS A 78 3.11 6.83 -7.55
C LYS A 78 2.17 7.97 -7.19
N PRO A 79 2.69 9.13 -6.76
CA PRO A 79 1.87 10.32 -6.52
C PRO A 79 1.21 10.82 -7.81
N ILE A 80 0.12 11.59 -7.66
CA ILE A 80 -0.56 12.19 -8.80
C ILE A 80 0.23 13.42 -9.28
N GLY A 81 0.55 13.46 -10.56
CA GLY A 81 1.21 14.63 -11.18
C GLY A 81 2.68 14.80 -10.84
N ARG A 82 3.27 13.89 -10.07
CA ARG A 82 4.70 13.83 -9.75
C ARG A 82 5.20 12.42 -9.96
N ASP A 83 6.43 12.28 -10.44
CA ASP A 83 7.06 10.96 -10.60
C ASP A 83 7.95 10.59 -9.41
N GLU A 84 8.05 11.45 -8.40
CA GLU A 84 8.91 11.28 -7.23
C GLU A 84 8.22 10.45 -6.14
N PHE A 85 8.92 9.47 -5.60
CA PHE A 85 8.46 8.61 -4.53
C PHE A 85 9.06 9.05 -3.19
N ASP A 86 8.35 8.77 -2.09
CA ASP A 86 8.90 8.87 -0.75
C ASP A 86 9.47 7.52 -0.30
N VAL A 87 10.73 7.53 0.12
CA VAL A 87 11.44 6.40 0.73
C VAL A 87 11.73 6.76 2.17
N ASP A 88 11.04 6.12 3.10
CA ASP A 88 11.19 6.40 4.53
C ASP A 88 12.27 5.51 5.14
N LEU A 89 13.24 6.10 5.82
CA LEU A 89 14.29 5.42 6.56
C LEU A 89 14.23 5.75 8.05
N ILE A 90 14.46 4.74 8.84
CA ILE A 90 14.76 4.91 10.26
C ILE A 90 16.27 4.81 10.48
N SER A 91 16.80 5.78 11.18
CA SER A 91 18.17 5.77 11.72
C SER A 91 18.07 5.45 13.21
N PHE A 92 18.04 4.17 13.52
CA PHE A 92 17.94 3.66 14.89
C PHE A 92 19.31 3.64 15.56
N ILE A 93 19.42 4.19 16.76
CA ILE A 93 20.69 4.22 17.51
C ILE A 93 20.50 3.43 18.81
N LEU A 94 21.22 2.31 18.88
CA LEU A 94 21.25 1.46 20.07
C LEU A 94 22.13 2.09 21.15
N GLY A 95 21.72 1.95 22.41
CA GLY A 95 22.49 2.39 23.58
C GLY A 95 22.28 3.84 23.97
N LEU A 96 21.47 4.61 23.22
CA LEU A 96 20.99 5.91 23.64
C LEU A 96 19.63 5.78 24.34
N GLY A 97 19.43 6.55 25.39
CA GLY A 97 18.17 6.59 26.14
C GLY A 97 17.42 7.91 25.97
N PRO A 98 16.18 8.00 26.52
CA PRO A 98 15.31 9.17 26.37
C PRO A 98 15.83 10.44 27.07
N GLU A 99 16.90 10.37 27.83
CA GLU A 99 17.61 11.53 28.42
C GLU A 99 18.29 12.40 27.37
N ILE A 100 18.55 11.86 26.17
CA ILE A 100 19.09 12.64 25.05
C ILE A 100 17.97 13.44 24.42
N ALA A 101 18.18 14.75 24.30
CA ALA A 101 17.21 15.61 23.63
C ALA A 101 17.05 15.21 22.15
N PRO A 102 15.80 15.06 21.65
CA PRO A 102 15.51 14.69 20.25
C PRO A 102 16.20 15.62 19.24
N ALA A 103 16.24 16.92 19.52
CA ALA A 103 16.91 17.90 18.68
C ALA A 103 18.41 17.64 18.52
N ARG A 104 19.08 17.17 19.60
CA ARG A 104 20.51 16.87 19.58
C ARG A 104 20.82 15.68 18.68
N LEU A 105 19.99 14.63 18.76
CA LEU A 105 20.15 13.47 17.90
C LEU A 105 19.90 13.79 16.42
N LYS A 106 18.84 14.52 16.12
CA LYS A 106 18.56 14.98 14.75
C LYS A 106 19.71 15.83 14.21
N ALA A 107 20.27 16.74 15.04
CA ALA A 107 21.39 17.58 14.65
C ALA A 107 22.66 16.76 14.33
N ALA A 108 22.95 15.69 15.07
CA ALA A 108 24.11 14.82 14.83
C ALA A 108 24.01 14.13 13.46
N ILE A 109 22.83 13.58 13.11
CA ILE A 109 22.58 12.99 11.80
C ILE A 109 22.71 14.04 10.69
N GLY A 110 22.10 15.21 10.88
CA GLY A 110 22.21 16.30 9.90
C GLY A 110 23.63 16.82 9.71
N LYS A 111 24.45 16.88 10.77
CA LYS A 111 25.87 17.20 10.68
C LYS A 111 26.57 16.15 9.82
N ARG A 112 26.39 14.87 10.11
CA ARG A 112 27.01 13.78 9.35
C ARG A 112 26.64 13.80 7.87
N LEU A 113 25.37 14.09 7.53
CA LEU A 113 24.94 14.22 6.13
C LEU A 113 25.61 15.41 5.43
N ARG A 114 25.83 16.54 6.13
CA ARG A 114 26.52 17.71 5.57
C ARG A 114 28.00 17.51 5.32
N GLU A 115 28.64 16.55 5.97
CA GLU A 115 30.05 16.21 5.74
C GLU A 115 30.29 15.58 4.35
N HIS A 116 29.25 15.07 3.71
CA HIS A 116 29.32 14.55 2.35
C HIS A 116 28.85 15.60 1.35
N ALA A 117 29.73 16.07 0.47
CA ALA A 117 29.46 17.18 -0.44
C ALA A 117 28.19 17.01 -1.27
N TYR A 118 27.96 15.80 -1.81
CA TYR A 118 26.76 15.51 -2.59
C TYR A 118 25.51 15.52 -1.72
N TYR A 119 25.51 14.87 -0.55
CA TYR A 119 24.32 14.87 0.32
C TYR A 119 24.01 16.28 0.82
N ALA A 120 25.02 17.08 1.16
CA ALA A 120 24.83 18.47 1.57
C ALA A 120 24.11 19.31 0.49
N SER A 121 24.36 19.02 -0.80
CA SER A 121 23.75 19.76 -1.92
C SER A 121 22.27 19.44 -2.16
N ILE A 122 21.79 18.27 -1.68
CA ILE A 122 20.40 17.81 -1.87
C ILE A 122 19.63 17.69 -0.56
N LEU A 123 20.25 18.13 0.57
CA LEU A 123 19.70 18.01 1.92
C LEU A 123 18.67 19.09 2.22
N GLU A 124 17.53 18.65 2.72
CA GLU A 124 16.46 19.52 3.22
C GLU A 124 16.11 19.14 4.66
N GLU A 125 15.98 20.16 5.51
CA GLU A 125 15.54 19.93 6.88
C GLU A 125 14.01 19.89 6.98
N LYS A 126 13.47 18.76 7.46
CA LYS A 126 12.06 18.61 7.81
C LYS A 126 11.86 18.67 9.33
N LYS A 127 10.61 18.72 9.79
CA LYS A 127 10.29 18.85 11.23
C LYS A 127 10.89 17.74 12.09
N ARG A 128 10.78 16.48 11.64
CA ARG A 128 11.23 15.29 12.39
C ARG A 128 12.38 14.53 11.75
N CYS A 129 12.61 14.71 10.46
CA CYS A 129 13.57 13.97 9.65
C CYS A 129 14.48 14.89 8.86
N TRP A 130 15.44 14.31 8.19
CA TRP A 130 16.21 14.91 7.13
C TRP A 130 15.78 14.31 5.81
N ARG A 131 15.59 15.14 4.79
CA ARG A 131 15.24 14.72 3.44
C ARG A 131 16.40 14.90 2.50
N LEU A 132 16.71 13.86 1.72
CA LEU A 132 17.60 13.94 0.56
C LEU A 132 16.74 13.95 -0.69
N ASN A 133 16.84 15.01 -1.48
CA ASN A 133 16.02 15.20 -2.70
C ASN A 133 16.79 14.69 -3.91
N TYR A 134 16.47 13.48 -4.37
CA TYR A 134 16.97 12.93 -5.63
C TYR A 134 16.06 13.40 -6.76
N ALA A 135 16.32 14.61 -7.25
CA ALA A 135 15.45 15.35 -8.16
C ALA A 135 14.96 14.50 -9.36
N GLY A 136 13.64 14.45 -9.54
CA GLY A 136 12.98 13.71 -10.62
C GLY A 136 12.86 12.20 -10.41
N ASP A 137 13.41 11.65 -9.31
CA ASP A 137 13.33 10.22 -9.02
C ASP A 137 12.56 9.92 -7.71
N PHE A 138 13.11 10.35 -6.55
CA PHE A 138 12.50 10.08 -5.23
C PHE A 138 13.06 10.99 -4.14
N HIS A 139 12.38 11.01 -3.00
CA HIS A 139 12.85 11.61 -1.75
C HIS A 139 13.21 10.52 -0.76
N LEU A 140 14.28 10.74 0.00
CA LEU A 140 14.74 9.83 1.03
C LEU A 140 14.65 10.53 2.39
N ASP A 141 13.67 10.16 3.19
CA ASP A 141 13.39 10.75 4.51
C ASP A 141 14.06 9.92 5.61
N ILE A 142 14.96 10.53 6.34
CA ILE A 142 15.79 9.89 7.38
C ILE A 142 15.31 10.36 8.75
N SER A 143 14.62 9.47 9.47
CA SER A 143 14.07 9.75 10.80
C SER A 143 14.94 9.13 11.88
N PRO A 144 15.44 9.91 12.86
CA PRO A 144 16.17 9.37 13.98
C PRO A 144 15.26 8.68 14.98
N THR A 145 15.68 7.54 15.52
CA THR A 145 15.01 6.86 16.62
C THR A 145 16.02 6.29 17.62
N ILE A 146 15.53 6.05 18.84
CA ILE A 146 16.25 5.35 19.90
C ILE A 146 15.39 4.23 20.46
N ALA A 147 15.96 3.34 21.26
CA ALA A 147 15.21 2.29 21.90
C ALA A 147 14.17 2.85 22.88
N ASN A 148 12.98 2.26 22.90
CA ASN A 148 11.98 2.52 23.92
C ASN A 148 12.12 1.51 25.06
N PRO A 149 12.71 1.88 26.22
CA PRO A 149 13.01 0.93 27.29
C PRO A 149 11.76 0.38 27.99
N ILE A 150 10.62 1.03 27.85
CA ILE A 150 9.37 0.59 28.47
C ILE A 150 8.51 -0.27 27.52
N CYS A 151 8.85 -0.37 26.24
CA CYS A 151 8.12 -1.17 25.27
C CYS A 151 8.64 -2.62 25.28
N MET A 152 7.84 -3.54 25.81
CA MET A 152 8.19 -4.97 25.89
C MET A 152 8.39 -5.64 24.51
N ASN A 153 7.86 -5.04 23.43
CA ASN A 153 7.94 -5.58 22.07
C ASN A 153 9.12 -5.00 21.28
N GLY A 154 10.14 -4.43 21.94
CA GLY A 154 11.30 -3.84 21.25
C GLY A 154 10.97 -2.58 20.47
N GLY A 155 10.06 -1.76 20.99
CA GLY A 155 9.65 -0.49 20.38
C GLY A 155 10.75 0.56 20.40
N GLU A 156 10.48 1.63 19.70
CA GLU A 156 11.39 2.76 19.50
C GLU A 156 10.71 4.06 19.95
N LEU A 157 11.53 5.07 20.14
CA LEU A 157 11.11 6.45 20.39
C LEU A 157 11.51 7.31 19.20
N VAL A 158 10.54 8.04 18.64
CA VAL A 158 10.75 9.00 17.56
C VAL A 158 10.58 10.43 18.09
N PRO A 159 11.34 11.44 17.60
CA PRO A 159 11.16 12.83 18.02
C PRO A 159 9.73 13.34 17.79
N ASP A 160 9.23 14.14 18.72
CA ASP A 160 8.02 14.92 18.51
C ASP A 160 8.23 15.98 17.41
N ARG A 161 7.14 16.62 16.95
CA ARG A 161 7.23 17.64 15.88
C ARG A 161 7.99 18.91 16.29
N LYS A 162 8.10 19.14 17.60
CA LYS A 162 8.80 20.30 18.17
C LYS A 162 10.23 19.96 18.60
N LEU A 163 10.64 18.69 18.44
CA LEU A 163 11.94 18.14 18.85
C LEU A 163 12.22 18.32 20.35
N ARG A 164 11.16 18.30 21.16
CA ARG A 164 11.26 18.49 22.63
C ARG A 164 11.12 17.19 23.38
N ASP A 165 10.21 16.33 22.90
CA ASP A 165 9.86 15.07 23.54
C ASP A 165 9.99 13.89 22.58
N TRP A 166 9.93 12.71 23.14
CA TRP A 166 9.91 11.44 22.43
C TRP A 166 8.50 10.86 22.39
N HIS A 167 8.12 10.31 21.24
CA HIS A 167 6.89 9.55 21.05
C HIS A 167 7.19 8.08 20.81
N ALA A 168 6.42 7.22 21.46
CA ALA A 168 6.51 5.79 21.24
C ALA A 168 6.10 5.44 19.79
N THR A 169 6.85 4.53 19.18
CA THR A 169 6.54 3.92 17.89
C THR A 169 7.14 2.51 17.85
N ASN A 170 6.71 1.67 16.92
CA ASN A 170 7.33 0.36 16.70
C ASN A 170 7.29 -0.04 15.23
N PRO A 171 8.12 0.54 14.37
CA PRO A 171 8.06 0.32 12.94
C PRO A 171 8.33 -1.13 12.53
N ARG A 172 9.25 -1.81 13.20
CA ARG A 172 9.63 -3.20 12.91
C ARG A 172 8.51 -4.18 13.25
N ALA A 173 7.95 -4.08 14.46
CA ALA A 173 6.86 -4.95 14.86
C ALA A 173 5.58 -4.64 14.07
N TYR A 174 5.31 -3.38 13.75
CA TYR A 174 4.21 -2.99 12.87
C TYR A 174 4.34 -3.63 11.48
N ARG A 175 5.53 -3.60 10.88
CA ARG A 175 5.80 -4.28 9.62
C ARG A 175 5.57 -5.78 9.73
N ALA A 176 6.13 -6.42 10.76
CA ALA A 176 5.97 -7.86 10.98
C ALA A 176 4.49 -8.25 11.11
N LEU A 177 3.71 -7.49 11.88
CA LEU A 177 2.27 -7.69 12.05
C LEU A 177 1.51 -7.49 10.72
N PHE A 178 1.88 -6.47 9.95
CA PHE A 178 1.29 -6.23 8.63
C PHE A 178 1.59 -7.39 7.67
N ASP A 179 2.83 -7.87 7.63
CA ASP A 179 3.26 -8.97 6.76
C ASP A 179 2.56 -10.29 7.15
N GLU A 180 2.41 -10.57 8.45
CA GLU A 180 1.65 -11.72 8.96
C GLU A 180 0.20 -11.67 8.48
N ARG A 181 -0.48 -10.54 8.64
CA ARG A 181 -1.87 -10.38 8.21
C ARG A 181 -2.02 -10.40 6.69
N ALA A 182 -1.09 -9.83 5.96
CA ALA A 182 -1.08 -9.85 4.51
C ALA A 182 -0.83 -11.25 3.92
N ALA A 183 -0.23 -12.15 4.69
CA ALA A 183 -0.05 -13.54 4.31
C ALA A 183 -1.29 -14.42 4.53
N LEU A 184 -2.34 -13.91 5.19
CA LEU A 184 -3.60 -14.63 5.35
C LEU A 184 -4.26 -14.87 4.00
N VAL A 185 -4.70 -16.11 3.77
CA VAL A 185 -5.35 -16.52 2.53
C VAL A 185 -6.88 -16.56 2.73
N PRO A 186 -7.65 -15.77 1.98
CA PRO A 186 -9.11 -15.83 2.04
C PRO A 186 -9.64 -17.21 1.63
N ARG A 187 -10.66 -17.70 2.33
CA ARG A 187 -11.36 -18.93 1.96
C ARG A 187 -12.37 -18.62 0.87
N MET A 188 -12.21 -19.25 -0.28
CA MET A 188 -13.11 -19.08 -1.42
C MET A 188 -14.18 -20.19 -1.47
N THR A 189 -15.32 -19.92 -2.14
CA THR A 189 -16.34 -20.95 -2.38
C THR A 189 -15.79 -22.06 -3.28
N GLN A 190 -16.36 -23.27 -3.17
CA GLN A 190 -15.83 -24.46 -3.84
C GLN A 190 -15.75 -24.35 -5.37
N SER A 191 -16.65 -23.58 -6.00
CA SER A 191 -16.63 -23.36 -7.45
C SER A 191 -15.36 -22.67 -7.95
N ILE A 192 -14.82 -21.72 -7.17
CA ILE A 192 -13.57 -21.03 -7.51
C ILE A 192 -12.37 -21.93 -7.24
N ILE A 193 -12.41 -22.71 -6.14
CA ILE A 193 -11.34 -23.65 -5.82
C ILE A 193 -11.18 -24.71 -6.92
N ALA A 194 -12.27 -25.19 -7.52
CA ALA A 194 -12.23 -26.11 -8.65
C ALA A 194 -11.60 -25.45 -9.89
N ALA A 195 -12.05 -24.24 -10.26
CA ALA A 195 -11.49 -23.49 -11.40
C ALA A 195 -10.01 -23.12 -11.21
N GLN A 196 -9.60 -22.80 -9.99
CA GLN A 196 -8.20 -22.54 -9.66
C GLN A 196 -7.33 -23.80 -9.66
N ARG A 197 -7.85 -24.96 -9.26
CA ARG A 197 -7.15 -26.25 -9.32
C ARG A 197 -6.90 -26.69 -10.76
N ASP A 198 -7.86 -26.50 -11.65
CA ASP A 198 -7.72 -26.81 -13.07
C ASP A 198 -6.74 -25.87 -13.78
N ALA A 199 -6.57 -24.64 -13.28
CA ALA A 199 -5.56 -23.67 -13.73
C ALA A 199 -4.16 -23.91 -13.13
N ALA A 200 -4.07 -24.58 -11.98
CA ALA A 200 -2.85 -24.75 -11.20
C ALA A 200 -1.96 -25.92 -11.64
N THR A 201 -2.31 -26.64 -12.71
CA THR A 201 -1.52 -27.77 -13.25
C THR A 201 -0.39 -27.35 -14.19
N THR A 202 -0.16 -26.06 -14.42
CA THR A 202 0.95 -25.56 -15.22
C THR A 202 2.01 -24.96 -14.31
N GLU A 203 3.28 -25.39 -14.46
CA GLU A 203 4.41 -24.81 -13.72
C GLU A 203 4.39 -23.28 -13.80
N PRO A 204 4.48 -22.57 -12.67
CA PRO A 204 4.51 -21.13 -12.70
C PRO A 204 5.79 -20.65 -13.39
N PHE A 205 5.64 -19.83 -14.41
CA PHE A 205 6.74 -19.04 -14.95
C PHE A 205 7.44 -18.31 -13.77
N PRO A 206 8.78 -18.16 -13.75
CA PRO A 206 9.50 -17.58 -12.61
C PRO A 206 8.91 -16.22 -12.28
N VAL A 207 8.24 -16.19 -11.16
CA VAL A 207 7.44 -15.05 -10.70
C VAL A 207 8.40 -13.95 -10.27
N ARG A 208 8.43 -12.80 -10.98
CA ARG A 208 8.61 -11.53 -10.27
C ARG A 208 7.71 -11.61 -9.03
N GLN A 209 8.21 -11.24 -7.85
CA GLN A 209 7.39 -11.16 -6.63
C GLN A 209 6.31 -10.07 -6.78
N SER A 210 5.40 -10.22 -7.71
CA SER A 210 4.37 -9.26 -8.09
C SER A 210 2.99 -9.62 -7.54
N VAL A 211 2.81 -10.79 -6.96
CA VAL A 211 1.57 -11.11 -6.27
C VAL A 211 1.68 -10.58 -4.84
N LYS A 212 1.33 -9.32 -4.66
CA LYS A 212 1.40 -8.65 -3.36
C LYS A 212 0.25 -9.02 -2.41
N GLY A 213 -0.65 -9.89 -2.80
CA GLY A 213 -1.83 -10.27 -2.03
C GLY A 213 -2.90 -9.17 -1.93
N ILE A 214 -4.12 -9.56 -1.60
CA ILE A 214 -5.30 -8.67 -1.65
C ILE A 214 -5.17 -7.49 -0.70
N LEU A 215 -4.64 -7.68 0.51
CA LEU A 215 -4.49 -6.58 1.48
C LEU A 215 -3.61 -5.45 0.94
N ARG A 216 -2.43 -5.78 0.38
CA ARG A 216 -1.54 -4.75 -0.16
C ARG A 216 -2.18 -4.01 -1.33
N ARG A 217 -2.87 -4.73 -2.21
CA ARG A 217 -3.63 -4.16 -3.33
C ARG A 217 -4.76 -3.25 -2.84
N THR A 218 -5.51 -3.68 -1.83
CA THR A 218 -6.57 -2.86 -1.20
C THR A 218 -6.00 -1.54 -0.67
N VAL A 219 -4.88 -1.59 0.05
CA VAL A 219 -4.22 -0.38 0.57
C VAL A 219 -3.74 0.54 -0.55
N GLN A 220 -3.15 0.01 -1.63
CA GLN A 220 -2.71 0.80 -2.78
C GLN A 220 -3.88 1.49 -3.47
N LEU A 221 -4.97 0.77 -3.73
CA LEU A 221 -6.19 1.32 -4.35
C LEU A 221 -6.82 2.41 -3.48
N LEU A 222 -6.95 2.17 -2.17
CA LEU A 222 -7.49 3.15 -1.24
C LEU A 222 -6.64 4.42 -1.14
N LYS A 223 -5.31 4.29 -1.12
CA LYS A 223 -4.39 5.43 -1.15
C LYS A 223 -4.57 6.22 -2.45
N ARG A 224 -4.65 5.54 -3.60
CA ARG A 224 -4.85 6.18 -4.89
C ARG A 224 -6.20 6.90 -4.98
N HIS A 225 -7.26 6.24 -4.51
CA HIS A 225 -8.60 6.83 -4.44
C HIS A 225 -8.60 8.09 -3.56
N ARG A 226 -7.97 8.03 -2.35
CA ARG A 226 -7.81 9.17 -1.47
C ARG A 226 -7.07 10.32 -2.14
N ASP A 227 -5.93 10.04 -2.79
CA ASP A 227 -5.11 11.05 -3.45
C ASP A 227 -5.87 11.76 -4.57
N LEU A 228 -6.75 11.05 -5.30
CA LEU A 228 -7.61 11.64 -6.31
C LEU A 228 -8.72 12.49 -5.70
N GLU A 229 -9.39 12.00 -4.66
CA GLU A 229 -10.51 12.70 -4.01
C GLU A 229 -10.08 14.01 -3.34
N PHE A 230 -8.87 14.05 -2.78
CA PHE A 230 -8.33 15.24 -2.11
C PHE A 230 -7.39 16.06 -3.02
N LEU A 231 -7.26 15.71 -4.30
CA LEU A 231 -6.44 16.45 -5.24
C LEU A 231 -6.99 17.87 -5.40
N HIS A 232 -6.17 18.87 -5.06
CA HIS A 232 -6.53 20.29 -5.09
C HIS A 232 -7.66 20.72 -4.12
N VAL A 233 -8.11 19.84 -3.23
CA VAL A 233 -9.17 20.14 -2.27
C VAL A 233 -8.77 19.67 -0.88
N GLN A 234 -8.53 20.61 0.05
CA GLN A 234 -8.32 20.30 1.48
C GLN A 234 -7.33 19.15 1.77
N GLU A 235 -6.19 19.12 1.05
CA GLU A 235 -5.17 18.08 1.22
C GLU A 235 -4.73 17.91 2.68
N GLU A 236 -4.76 18.98 3.48
CA GLU A 236 -4.32 18.94 4.88
C GLU A 236 -5.17 18.07 5.78
N ILE A 237 -6.47 17.89 5.45
CA ILE A 237 -7.39 17.06 6.23
C ILE A 237 -7.59 15.67 5.66
N ALA A 238 -6.94 15.35 4.54
CA ALA A 238 -7.00 14.03 3.94
C ALA A 238 -6.58 12.94 4.94
N PRO A 239 -7.22 11.76 4.91
CA PRO A 239 -6.82 10.62 5.74
C PRO A 239 -5.35 10.22 5.48
N ILE A 240 -4.54 10.19 6.53
CA ILE A 240 -3.13 9.81 6.38
C ILE A 240 -2.99 8.31 6.09
N SER A 241 -1.97 7.95 5.32
CA SER A 241 -1.77 6.58 4.81
C SER A 241 -1.72 5.52 5.92
N ILE A 242 -1.13 5.84 7.09
CA ILE A 242 -1.02 4.88 8.18
C ILE A 242 -2.40 4.51 8.76
N ILE A 243 -3.34 5.45 8.85
CA ILE A 243 -4.72 5.17 9.30
C ILE A 243 -5.41 4.23 8.29
N ILE A 244 -5.31 4.53 7.00
CA ILE A 244 -5.87 3.68 5.93
C ILE A 244 -5.29 2.28 6.02
N THR A 245 -3.97 2.16 6.14
CA THR A 245 -3.26 0.88 6.21
C THR A 245 -3.67 0.08 7.45
N THR A 246 -3.71 0.72 8.63
CA THR A 246 -4.06 0.04 9.90
C THR A 246 -5.49 -0.44 9.90
N LEU A 247 -6.44 0.39 9.48
CA LEU A 247 -7.84 0.01 9.43
C LEU A 247 -8.10 -1.08 8.40
N ALA A 248 -7.48 -1.01 7.21
CA ALA A 248 -7.58 -2.05 6.19
C ALA A 248 -6.96 -3.37 6.68
N MET A 249 -5.81 -3.32 7.36
CA MET A 249 -5.13 -4.49 7.90
C MET A 249 -5.99 -5.22 8.95
N ARG A 250 -6.56 -4.50 9.92
CA ARG A 250 -7.44 -5.04 10.96
C ARG A 250 -8.74 -5.60 10.38
N SER A 251 -9.32 -4.88 9.43
CA SER A 251 -10.53 -5.29 8.71
C SER A 251 -10.28 -6.55 7.88
N TYR A 252 -9.21 -6.61 7.12
CA TYR A 252 -8.83 -7.78 6.31
C TYR A 252 -8.67 -9.03 7.17
N GLU A 253 -7.93 -8.95 8.28
CA GLU A 253 -7.78 -10.06 9.20
C GLU A 253 -9.14 -10.57 9.70
N MET A 254 -10.02 -9.66 10.15
CA MET A 254 -11.35 -10.05 10.63
C MET A 254 -12.17 -10.71 9.52
N CYS A 255 -12.16 -10.16 8.30
CA CYS A 255 -12.86 -10.69 7.16
C CYS A 255 -12.37 -12.12 6.82
N VAL A 256 -11.05 -12.28 6.64
CA VAL A 256 -10.47 -13.56 6.21
C VAL A 256 -10.64 -14.66 7.24
N ARG A 257 -10.58 -14.32 8.53
CA ARG A 257 -10.76 -15.32 9.61
C ARG A 257 -12.21 -15.77 9.77
N ARG A 258 -13.20 -14.93 9.43
CA ARG A 258 -14.62 -15.16 9.75
C ARG A 258 -15.49 -15.51 8.56
N HIS A 259 -15.11 -15.11 7.35
CA HIS A 259 -15.97 -15.23 6.17
C HIS A 259 -15.40 -16.20 5.14
N VAL A 260 -16.30 -16.64 4.26
CA VAL A 260 -16.00 -17.33 3.01
C VAL A 260 -16.49 -16.41 1.89
N PHE A 261 -15.70 -16.25 0.85
CA PHE A 261 -15.93 -15.28 -0.21
C PHE A 261 -16.25 -15.94 -1.53
N ALA A 262 -17.02 -15.26 -2.36
CA ALA A 262 -17.31 -15.72 -3.71
C ALA A 262 -16.13 -15.45 -4.66
N ASP A 263 -15.44 -14.32 -4.47
CA ASP A 263 -14.36 -13.83 -5.33
C ASP A 263 -13.45 -12.82 -4.57
N GLU A 264 -12.31 -12.48 -5.16
CA GLU A 264 -11.32 -11.55 -4.59
C GLU A 264 -11.87 -10.11 -4.49
N LEU A 265 -12.74 -9.71 -5.42
CA LEU A 265 -13.38 -8.40 -5.39
C LEU A 265 -14.26 -8.26 -4.14
N GLN A 266 -14.96 -9.34 -3.74
CA GLN A 266 -15.72 -9.34 -2.49
C GLN A 266 -14.81 -9.17 -1.27
N VAL A 267 -13.63 -9.82 -1.23
CA VAL A 267 -12.67 -9.64 -0.14
C VAL A 267 -12.25 -8.18 -0.02
N LEU A 268 -11.93 -7.54 -1.15
CA LEU A 268 -11.57 -6.13 -1.20
C LEU A 268 -12.69 -5.24 -0.65
N ILE A 269 -13.92 -5.41 -1.16
CA ILE A 269 -15.09 -4.61 -0.76
C ILE A 269 -15.40 -4.80 0.73
N ASP A 270 -15.41 -6.05 1.23
CA ASP A 270 -15.70 -6.33 2.64
C ASP A 270 -14.61 -5.81 3.57
N THR A 271 -13.35 -5.83 3.11
CA THR A 271 -12.24 -5.18 3.84
C THR A 271 -12.49 -3.68 3.95
N ILE A 272 -12.87 -2.99 2.88
CA ILE A 272 -13.18 -1.56 2.92
C ILE A 272 -14.37 -1.29 3.85
N ARG A 273 -15.45 -2.05 3.69
CA ARG A 273 -16.71 -1.86 4.43
C ARG A 273 -16.50 -1.88 5.94
N LEU A 274 -15.66 -2.77 6.45
CA LEU A 274 -15.46 -2.97 7.88
C LEU A 274 -14.38 -2.07 8.52
N MET A 275 -13.64 -1.28 7.75
CA MET A 275 -12.60 -0.39 8.28
C MET A 275 -13.08 0.49 9.45
N PRO A 276 -14.25 1.16 9.39
CA PRO A 276 -14.69 2.04 10.48
C PRO A 276 -14.96 1.33 11.81
N VAL A 277 -15.19 0.00 11.79
CA VAL A 277 -15.42 -0.80 13.01
C VAL A 277 -14.20 -0.77 13.95
N PHE A 278 -13.03 -0.52 13.41
CA PHE A 278 -11.76 -0.48 14.14
C PHE A 278 -11.33 0.92 14.60
N ILE A 279 -12.21 1.92 14.41
CA ILE A 279 -12.03 3.25 14.99
C ILE A 279 -12.59 3.20 16.41
N GLU A 280 -11.71 3.26 17.39
CA GLU A 280 -12.07 3.17 18.79
C GLU A 280 -12.49 4.54 19.36
N ARG A 281 -13.32 4.51 20.41
CA ARG A 281 -13.82 5.71 21.09
C ARG A 281 -13.61 5.59 22.61
N PRO A 282 -12.35 5.40 23.09
CA PRO A 282 -12.08 5.26 24.51
C PRO A 282 -12.31 6.57 25.27
N LEU A 283 -12.57 6.42 26.57
CA LEU A 283 -12.63 7.54 27.52
C LEU A 283 -11.23 7.73 28.12
N VAL A 284 -10.59 8.85 27.80
CA VAL A 284 -9.26 9.21 28.30
C VAL A 284 -9.36 10.52 29.04
N ASN A 285 -8.98 10.54 30.33
CA ASN A 285 -9.07 11.73 31.20
C ASN A 285 -10.46 12.39 31.18
N GLY A 286 -11.54 11.57 31.20
CA GLY A 286 -12.91 12.06 31.18
C GLY A 286 -13.42 12.57 29.83
N ARG A 287 -12.63 12.53 28.78
CA ARG A 287 -13.00 12.93 27.41
C ARG A 287 -13.00 11.73 26.48
N GLN A 288 -14.06 11.55 25.70
CA GLN A 288 -14.08 10.56 24.63
C GLN A 288 -13.22 11.02 23.47
N ILE A 289 -12.28 10.17 23.06
CA ILE A 289 -11.36 10.45 21.96
C ILE A 289 -11.57 9.48 20.79
N TYR A 290 -11.13 9.86 19.60
CA TYR A 290 -10.94 8.95 18.48
C TYR A 290 -9.57 8.30 18.58
N ALA A 291 -9.51 6.99 18.40
CA ALA A 291 -8.26 6.26 18.41
C ALA A 291 -8.19 5.20 17.30
N VAL A 292 -7.02 5.14 16.68
CA VAL A 292 -6.55 4.06 15.82
C VAL A 292 -5.17 3.70 16.33
N TRP A 293 -5.14 2.73 17.25
CA TRP A 293 -3.92 2.38 17.97
C TRP A 293 -2.96 1.57 17.10
N ASN A 294 -1.67 1.83 17.29
CA ASN A 294 -0.63 0.87 16.91
C ASN A 294 -0.67 -0.31 17.89
N GLU A 295 -1.03 -1.50 17.42
CA GLU A 295 -1.15 -2.70 18.25
C GLU A 295 0.20 -3.23 18.78
N THR A 296 1.30 -2.70 18.27
CA THR A 296 2.66 -3.19 18.59
C THR A 296 3.41 -2.34 19.60
N THR A 297 2.83 -1.21 20.02
CA THR A 297 3.39 -0.35 21.06
C THR A 297 2.28 0.42 21.78
N GLU A 298 2.45 0.67 23.07
CA GLU A 298 1.51 1.45 23.84
C GLU A 298 1.65 2.95 23.54
N GLY A 299 0.52 3.66 23.55
CA GLY A 299 0.47 5.11 23.49
C GLY A 299 0.54 5.72 22.09
N GLU A 300 0.80 4.96 21.03
CA GLU A 300 0.78 5.50 19.66
C GLU A 300 -0.62 5.43 19.07
N ASN A 301 -1.29 6.59 19.01
CA ASN A 301 -2.59 6.77 18.36
C ASN A 301 -2.41 7.46 17.00
N PHE A 302 -2.58 6.76 15.91
CA PHE A 302 -2.46 7.34 14.56
C PHE A 302 -3.54 8.40 14.28
N ALA A 303 -4.68 8.32 14.99
CA ALA A 303 -5.78 9.28 14.88
C ALA A 303 -5.70 10.43 15.90
N GLU A 304 -4.56 10.66 16.56
CA GLU A 304 -4.40 11.71 17.59
C GLU A 304 -4.89 13.08 17.09
N ARG A 305 -4.52 13.47 15.87
CA ARG A 305 -4.93 14.75 15.27
C ARG A 305 -6.43 14.87 15.02
N TRP A 306 -7.17 13.78 14.96
CA TRP A 306 -8.63 13.82 14.83
C TRP A 306 -9.31 14.43 16.05
N ASN A 307 -8.65 14.37 17.20
CA ASN A 307 -9.12 14.93 18.45
C ASN A 307 -8.87 16.43 18.57
N GLU A 308 -7.94 16.95 17.80
CA GLU A 308 -7.62 18.39 17.71
C GLU A 308 -8.39 19.05 16.56
N GLU A 309 -8.57 18.34 15.45
CA GLU A 309 -9.15 18.82 14.21
C GLU A 309 -10.32 17.91 13.76
N PRO A 310 -11.57 18.11 14.27
CA PRO A 310 -12.73 17.26 13.97
C PRO A 310 -13.05 17.10 12.48
N ALA A 311 -12.72 18.10 11.65
CA ALA A 311 -12.88 18.04 10.20
C ALA A 311 -12.17 16.84 9.56
N ARG A 312 -11.10 16.32 10.19
CA ARG A 312 -10.39 15.11 9.72
C ARG A 312 -11.23 13.84 9.84
N VAL A 313 -12.03 13.75 10.89
CA VAL A 313 -12.96 12.63 11.11
C VAL A 313 -14.04 12.64 10.05
N GLU A 314 -14.63 13.80 9.81
CA GLU A 314 -15.68 13.98 8.80
C GLU A 314 -15.13 13.68 7.40
N ALA A 315 -13.92 14.19 7.10
CA ALA A 315 -13.22 13.92 5.84
C ALA A 315 -12.96 12.41 5.64
N PHE A 316 -12.52 11.70 6.69
CA PHE A 316 -12.35 10.25 6.63
C PHE A 316 -13.67 9.54 6.33
N HIS A 317 -14.74 9.81 7.07
CA HIS A 317 -16.01 9.10 6.87
C HIS A 317 -16.63 9.40 5.51
N LYS A 318 -16.57 10.65 5.04
CA LYS A 318 -17.05 11.04 3.71
C LYS A 318 -16.27 10.32 2.63
N TRP A 319 -14.94 10.36 2.70
CA TRP A 319 -14.07 9.67 1.76
C TRP A 319 -14.29 8.16 1.77
N HIS A 320 -14.36 7.54 2.95
CA HIS A 320 -14.58 6.12 3.11
C HIS A 320 -15.92 5.68 2.49
N GLY A 321 -17.00 6.42 2.75
CA GLY A 321 -18.32 6.14 2.15
C GLY A 321 -18.28 6.20 0.63
N LYS A 322 -17.58 7.20 0.05
CA LYS A 322 -17.40 7.30 -1.39
C LYS A 322 -16.56 6.15 -1.94
N ALA A 323 -15.41 5.84 -1.32
CA ALA A 323 -14.57 4.73 -1.74
C ALA A 323 -15.34 3.40 -1.73
N LEU A 324 -16.08 3.13 -0.66
CA LEU A 324 -16.91 1.93 -0.58
C LEU A 324 -17.94 1.87 -1.72
N ALA A 325 -18.67 2.96 -1.97
CA ALA A 325 -19.68 3.02 -3.03
C ALA A 325 -19.05 2.82 -4.42
N ASP A 326 -17.90 3.44 -4.69
CA ASP A 326 -17.19 3.32 -5.97
C ASP A 326 -16.74 1.87 -6.22
N PHE A 327 -16.14 1.20 -5.22
CA PHE A 327 -15.73 -0.20 -5.37
C PHE A 327 -16.92 -1.18 -5.38
N GLU A 328 -18.00 -0.93 -4.63
CA GLU A 328 -19.22 -1.72 -4.68
C GLU A 328 -19.88 -1.66 -6.05
N SER A 329 -19.89 -0.51 -6.69
CA SER A 329 -20.46 -0.33 -8.03
C SER A 329 -19.83 -1.26 -9.06
N LEU A 330 -18.52 -1.51 -8.98
CA LEU A 330 -17.78 -2.40 -9.88
C LEU A 330 -18.29 -3.84 -9.88
N ARG A 331 -18.94 -4.26 -8.79
CA ARG A 331 -19.46 -5.62 -8.62
C ARG A 331 -20.59 -5.94 -9.61
N ASP A 332 -21.40 -4.96 -9.92
CA ASP A 332 -22.65 -5.15 -10.66
C ASP A 332 -22.62 -4.52 -12.07
N LEU A 333 -21.58 -3.75 -12.41
CA LEU A 333 -21.41 -3.19 -13.75
C LEU A 333 -21.24 -4.28 -14.81
N VAL A 334 -21.88 -4.06 -15.95
CA VAL A 334 -21.81 -4.93 -17.12
C VAL A 334 -21.22 -4.17 -18.30
N GLY A 335 -20.28 -4.80 -18.97
CA GLY A 335 -19.57 -4.21 -20.10
C GLY A 335 -18.25 -3.55 -19.71
N LEU A 336 -17.20 -3.80 -20.50
CA LEU A 336 -15.85 -3.32 -20.22
C LEU A 336 -15.78 -1.79 -20.16
N ASP A 337 -16.51 -1.10 -21.06
CA ASP A 337 -16.51 0.36 -21.12
C ASP A 337 -17.08 0.99 -19.84
N ALA A 338 -18.18 0.43 -19.30
CA ALA A 338 -18.78 0.90 -18.06
C ALA A 338 -17.82 0.67 -16.85
N ILE A 339 -17.19 -0.50 -16.79
CA ILE A 339 -16.21 -0.86 -15.75
C ILE A 339 -15.00 0.09 -15.81
N VAL A 340 -14.43 0.27 -17.00
CA VAL A 340 -13.29 1.15 -17.22
C VAL A 340 -13.65 2.61 -16.94
N GLY A 341 -14.85 3.06 -17.31
CA GLY A 341 -15.36 4.40 -16.98
C GLY A 341 -15.39 4.63 -15.47
N SER A 342 -16.02 3.74 -14.71
CA SER A 342 -16.07 3.82 -13.24
C SER A 342 -14.67 3.79 -12.59
N MET A 343 -13.76 2.97 -13.11
CA MET A 343 -12.37 2.95 -12.63
C MET A 343 -11.62 4.27 -12.94
N LYS A 344 -11.89 4.90 -14.08
CA LYS A 344 -11.30 6.20 -14.42
C LYS A 344 -11.74 7.30 -13.46
N ASP A 345 -13.01 7.32 -13.11
CA ASP A 345 -13.58 8.29 -12.17
C ASP A 345 -13.01 8.13 -10.76
N SER A 346 -12.80 6.88 -10.32
CA SER A 346 -12.37 6.57 -8.94
C SER A 346 -10.85 6.47 -8.75
N LEU A 347 -10.07 6.15 -9.81
CA LEU A 347 -8.63 5.92 -9.72
C LEU A 347 -7.80 6.84 -10.63
N GLY A 348 -8.47 7.58 -11.52
CA GLY A 348 -7.85 8.58 -12.40
C GLY A 348 -7.70 8.12 -13.85
N ASP A 349 -8.17 8.97 -14.78
CA ASP A 349 -8.25 8.67 -16.21
C ASP A 349 -6.91 8.25 -16.82
N LYS A 350 -5.83 9.04 -16.59
CA LYS A 350 -4.49 8.76 -17.17
C LYS A 350 -3.93 7.41 -16.73
N LEU A 351 -4.15 7.03 -15.47
CA LEU A 351 -3.65 5.76 -14.92
C LEU A 351 -4.39 4.58 -15.56
N VAL A 352 -5.72 4.62 -15.55
CA VAL A 352 -6.56 3.55 -16.09
C VAL A 352 -6.38 3.42 -17.59
N ALA A 353 -6.32 4.54 -18.35
CA ALA A 353 -6.05 4.51 -19.79
C ALA A 353 -4.69 3.86 -20.11
N ARG A 354 -3.64 4.16 -19.33
CA ARG A 354 -2.31 3.54 -19.50
C ARG A 354 -2.37 2.04 -19.26
N THR A 355 -3.04 1.61 -18.20
CA THR A 355 -3.25 0.18 -17.89
C THR A 355 -3.96 -0.53 -19.04
N MET A 356 -5.04 0.06 -19.54
CA MET A 356 -5.81 -0.55 -20.64
C MET A 356 -5.01 -0.62 -21.95
N ASN A 357 -4.25 0.41 -22.28
CA ASN A 357 -3.38 0.40 -23.47
C ASN A 357 -2.34 -0.71 -23.36
N ARG A 358 -1.65 -0.84 -22.19
CA ARG A 358 -0.67 -1.91 -21.94
C ARG A 358 -1.30 -3.31 -22.07
N ARG A 359 -2.52 -3.48 -21.54
CA ARG A 359 -3.28 -4.71 -21.70
C ARG A 359 -3.58 -5.04 -23.16
N MET A 360 -4.00 -4.04 -23.94
CA MET A 360 -4.25 -4.20 -25.38
C MET A 360 -2.96 -4.51 -26.17
N ASP A 361 -1.86 -3.87 -25.83
CA ASP A 361 -0.56 -4.14 -26.46
C ASP A 361 -0.10 -5.57 -26.18
N ALA A 362 -0.25 -6.06 -24.95
CA ALA A 362 0.06 -7.44 -24.59
C ALA A 362 -0.80 -8.46 -25.34
N LEU A 363 -2.10 -8.19 -25.52
CA LEU A 363 -3.00 -9.03 -26.30
C LEU A 363 -2.63 -9.02 -27.80
N ASN A 364 -2.29 -7.85 -28.35
CA ASN A 364 -1.86 -7.71 -29.74
C ASN A 364 -0.56 -8.46 -30.00
N GLU A 365 0.40 -8.38 -29.09
CA GLU A 365 1.65 -9.12 -29.20
C GLU A 365 1.40 -10.64 -29.06
N GLY A 366 0.56 -11.04 -28.12
CA GLY A 366 0.13 -12.44 -28.00
C GLY A 366 -0.54 -12.97 -29.27
N ARG A 367 -1.31 -12.13 -29.99
CA ARG A 367 -1.90 -12.49 -31.28
C ARG A 367 -0.83 -12.71 -32.34
N LYS A 368 0.15 -11.81 -32.46
CA LYS A 368 1.24 -11.91 -33.44
C LYS A 368 2.11 -13.14 -33.21
N THR A 369 2.42 -13.44 -31.96
CA THR A 369 3.27 -14.58 -31.58
C THR A 369 2.51 -15.92 -31.55
N GLY A 370 1.17 -15.91 -31.69
CA GLY A 370 0.33 -17.11 -31.54
C GLY A 370 0.22 -17.60 -30.10
N ALA A 371 0.54 -16.74 -29.13
CA ALA A 371 0.41 -17.02 -27.71
C ALA A 371 -0.97 -16.67 -27.16
N LEU A 372 -1.85 -16.03 -27.97
CA LEU A 372 -3.19 -15.63 -27.55
C LEU A 372 -4.09 -16.84 -27.37
N VAL A 373 -4.73 -16.92 -26.25
CA VAL A 373 -5.70 -17.97 -25.91
C VAL A 373 -6.99 -17.35 -25.37
N LEU A 374 -8.09 -18.06 -25.54
CA LEU A 374 -9.35 -17.77 -24.88
C LEU A 374 -9.38 -18.61 -23.61
N GLY A 375 -9.22 -17.98 -22.45
CA GLY A 375 -9.32 -18.63 -21.15
C GLY A 375 -10.76 -18.67 -20.67
N ALA A 376 -11.18 -19.79 -20.09
CA ALA A 376 -12.49 -19.91 -19.47
C ALA A 376 -12.60 -18.86 -18.34
N GLY A 377 -13.55 -17.91 -18.49
CA GLY A 377 -13.82 -16.87 -17.51
C GLY A 377 -12.91 -15.65 -17.51
N VAL A 378 -11.79 -15.68 -18.21
CA VAL A 378 -10.82 -14.57 -18.26
C VAL A 378 -10.86 -13.83 -19.60
N GLY A 379 -11.56 -14.40 -20.60
CA GLY A 379 -11.58 -13.87 -21.97
C GLY A 379 -10.23 -14.07 -22.68
N LEU A 380 -9.88 -13.13 -23.58
CA LEU A 380 -8.61 -13.18 -24.29
C LEU A 380 -7.44 -12.91 -23.33
N THR A 381 -6.46 -13.82 -23.33
CA THR A 381 -5.27 -13.76 -22.48
C THR A 381 -4.07 -14.41 -23.19
N THR A 382 -2.87 -14.10 -22.73
CA THR A 382 -1.64 -14.81 -23.14
C THR A 382 -1.25 -15.90 -22.14
N GLN A 383 -1.96 -16.01 -21.03
CA GLN A 383 -1.75 -17.05 -20.02
C GLN A 383 -2.45 -18.33 -20.44
N LYS A 384 -1.68 -19.36 -20.75
CA LYS A 384 -2.22 -20.68 -21.09
C LYS A 384 -2.61 -21.44 -19.82
N SER A 385 -3.79 -22.04 -19.83
CA SER A 385 -4.26 -23.00 -18.83
C SER A 385 -4.75 -24.28 -19.52
N ALA A 386 -4.97 -25.34 -18.76
CA ALA A 386 -5.52 -26.59 -19.31
C ALA A 386 -6.89 -26.42 -19.99
N ALA A 387 -7.67 -25.41 -19.54
CA ALA A 387 -9.00 -25.07 -20.08
C ALA A 387 -8.96 -23.94 -21.13
N SER A 388 -7.78 -23.49 -21.56
CA SER A 388 -7.69 -22.40 -22.53
C SER A 388 -7.69 -22.92 -23.97
N THR A 389 -8.45 -22.24 -24.84
CA THR A 389 -8.52 -22.55 -26.28
C THR A 389 -7.62 -21.61 -27.06
N PRO A 390 -6.67 -22.09 -27.89
CA PRO A 390 -5.84 -21.26 -28.74
C PRO A 390 -6.70 -20.40 -29.68
N VAL A 391 -6.36 -19.13 -29.80
CA VAL A 391 -6.97 -18.24 -30.80
C VAL A 391 -6.18 -18.36 -32.09
N PRO A 392 -6.81 -18.74 -33.23
CA PRO A 392 -6.12 -18.87 -34.51
C PRO A 392 -5.51 -17.52 -34.93
N LYS A 393 -4.36 -17.56 -35.60
CA LYS A 393 -3.79 -16.39 -36.23
C LYS A 393 -4.75 -15.89 -37.29
N ASN A 394 -4.98 -14.58 -37.32
CA ASN A 394 -5.76 -13.97 -38.40
C ASN A 394 -4.91 -14.02 -39.68
N GLU A 395 -5.19 -14.97 -40.54
CA GLU A 395 -4.63 -15.02 -41.90
C GLU A 395 -5.56 -14.22 -42.84
N PHE A 396 -5.62 -12.90 -42.64
CA PHE A 396 -6.17 -12.03 -43.69
C PHE A 396 -5.08 -11.89 -44.75
N PHE A 397 -5.17 -12.70 -45.78
CA PHE A 397 -4.57 -12.38 -47.07
C PHE A 397 -5.48 -11.31 -47.71
N GLY A 398 -5.16 -10.05 -47.51
CA GLY A 398 -5.66 -8.99 -48.36
C GLY A 398 -4.93 -9.05 -49.69
N ASP A 399 -5.62 -9.38 -50.76
CA ASP A 399 -5.16 -9.12 -52.10
C ASP A 399 -5.05 -7.61 -52.33
#